data_a5c3bffb64c6b7bd5ca6ff49cdb6f220
#
_entry.id   a5c3bffb64c6b7bd5ca6ff49cdb6f220
#
_cell.length_a   1.000
_cell.length_b   1.000
_cell.length_c   1.000
_cell.angle_alpha   90.00
_cell.angle_beta   90.00
_cell.angle_gamma   90.00
#
_symmetry.space_group_name_H-M   'P 1'
#
loop_
_entity.id
_entity.type
_entity.pdbx_description
1 polymer ?
#
loop_
_entity_poly.entity_id
_entity_poly.type
_entity_poly.pdbx_seq_one_letter_code
_entity_poly.pdbx_strand_id
1 'polypeptide(L)'
;PLVANKRLQEACLNRGVKIMQSESVNHIEIKNNEYLIKTNLREYHCQTVIIAAGAGSGKLAKFLDFNIPTIAEPLHMNVTEKVSMFIPILIQHAERSITMKQIPSGNIIIGGGWPATIEDKTNKIKIKKDSLFGNLTTAVNLVPSIGKLRLYRTWGGINPITDGDSVLGNIKGHENVFFAIPGDAGYTLGPLCAEVIVGQIEKKRNKFYNSKFSPKRFLNSHKTMALEK
;
A
#
# COMPACT_ATOMS: atom_id res chain seq x y z
N PRO A 1 9.36 -3.97 -8.39
CA PRO A 1 8.46 -4.53 -7.36
C PRO A 1 8.05 -5.97 -7.63
N LEU A 2 7.58 -6.33 -8.83
CA LEU A 2 7.05 -7.67 -9.12
C LEU A 2 8.05 -8.80 -8.81
N VAL A 3 9.30 -8.66 -9.22
CA VAL A 3 10.35 -9.66 -8.94
C VAL A 3 10.60 -9.80 -7.45
N ALA A 4 10.68 -8.67 -6.72
CA ALA A 4 10.91 -8.70 -5.28
C ALA A 4 9.72 -9.36 -4.54
N ASN A 5 8.48 -9.01 -4.89
CA ASN A 5 7.30 -9.62 -4.30
C ASN A 5 7.24 -11.13 -4.55
N LYS A 6 7.57 -11.57 -5.79
CA LYS A 6 7.65 -13.00 -6.10
C LYS A 6 8.69 -13.71 -5.22
N ARG A 7 9.88 -13.13 -5.07
CA ARG A 7 10.93 -13.69 -4.22
C ARG A 7 10.54 -13.76 -2.74
N LEU A 8 9.87 -12.72 -2.24
CA LEU A 8 9.32 -12.72 -0.87
C LEU A 8 8.28 -13.83 -0.70
N GLN A 9 7.36 -13.98 -1.65
CA GLN A 9 6.36 -15.04 -1.64
C GLN A 9 7.01 -16.43 -1.61
N GLU A 10 7.98 -16.68 -2.49
CA GLU A 10 8.74 -17.94 -2.53
C GLU A 10 9.46 -18.20 -1.18
N ALA A 11 10.09 -17.16 -0.61
CA ALA A 11 10.76 -17.28 0.67
C ALA A 11 9.79 -17.58 1.84
N CYS A 12 8.58 -17.04 1.82
CA CYS A 12 7.53 -17.34 2.79
C CYS A 12 7.07 -18.80 2.66
N LEU A 13 6.75 -19.24 1.45
CA LEU A 13 6.31 -20.62 1.20
C LEU A 13 7.36 -21.64 1.62
N ASN A 14 8.64 -21.40 1.33
CA ASN A 14 9.75 -22.25 1.73
C ASN A 14 9.95 -22.32 3.25
N ARG A 15 9.38 -21.37 4.01
CA ARG A 15 9.35 -21.37 5.48
C ARG A 15 8.04 -21.90 6.07
N GLY A 16 7.19 -22.49 5.25
CA GLY A 16 5.94 -23.10 5.70
C GLY A 16 4.78 -22.12 5.88
N VAL A 17 4.91 -20.87 5.44
CA VAL A 17 3.81 -19.89 5.46
C VAL A 17 2.74 -20.34 4.45
N LYS A 18 1.49 -20.40 4.89
CA LYS A 18 0.35 -20.69 4.02
C LYS A 18 -0.17 -19.37 3.44
N ILE A 19 -0.20 -19.26 2.12
CA ILE A 19 -0.73 -18.09 1.40
C ILE A 19 -2.04 -18.49 0.73
N MET A 20 -3.15 -17.92 1.22
CA MET A 20 -4.48 -18.18 0.71
C MET A 20 -4.86 -17.12 -0.30
N GLN A 21 -4.86 -17.46 -1.58
CA GLN A 21 -5.23 -16.56 -2.68
C GLN A 21 -6.74 -16.58 -2.90
N SER A 22 -7.27 -15.47 -3.46
CA SER A 22 -8.70 -15.30 -3.78
C SER A 22 -9.61 -15.48 -2.56
N GLU A 23 -9.09 -15.18 -1.38
CA GLU A 23 -9.80 -15.32 -0.11
C GLU A 23 -9.83 -13.97 0.61
N SER A 24 -11.02 -13.47 0.89
CA SER A 24 -11.26 -12.15 1.49
C SER A 24 -11.77 -12.29 2.91
N VAL A 25 -11.18 -11.56 3.83
CA VAL A 25 -11.65 -11.48 5.23
C VAL A 25 -12.91 -10.63 5.27
N ASN A 26 -13.99 -11.22 5.79
CA ASN A 26 -15.31 -10.59 5.90
C ASN A 26 -15.66 -10.19 7.33
N HIS A 27 -15.03 -10.82 8.33
CA HIS A 27 -15.30 -10.56 9.73
C HIS A 27 -14.12 -10.99 10.62
N ILE A 28 -13.94 -10.29 11.73
CA ILE A 28 -12.98 -10.59 12.79
C ILE A 28 -13.72 -10.45 14.12
N GLU A 29 -13.70 -11.48 14.95
CA GLU A 29 -14.31 -11.43 16.29
C GLU A 29 -13.48 -12.19 17.33
N ILE A 30 -13.69 -11.92 18.61
CA ILE A 30 -13.12 -12.68 19.71
C ILE A 30 -14.09 -13.80 20.07
N LYS A 31 -13.60 -15.03 20.13
CA LYS A 31 -14.35 -16.19 20.58
C LYS A 31 -13.45 -17.10 21.42
N ASN A 32 -13.89 -17.44 22.63
CA ASN A 32 -13.14 -18.32 23.53
C ASN A 32 -11.69 -17.90 23.78
N ASN A 33 -11.44 -16.60 23.93
CA ASN A 33 -10.10 -16.00 24.11
C ASN A 33 -9.14 -16.14 22.93
N GLU A 34 -9.68 -16.45 21.74
CA GLU A 34 -8.97 -16.48 20.45
C GLU A 34 -9.66 -15.55 19.47
N TYR A 35 -8.99 -15.25 18.34
CA TYR A 35 -9.59 -14.52 17.23
C TYR A 35 -10.15 -15.51 16.22
N LEU A 36 -11.43 -15.32 15.88
CA LEU A 36 -12.08 -16.01 14.77
C LEU A 36 -12.10 -15.08 13.57
N ILE A 37 -11.42 -15.50 12.50
CA ILE A 37 -11.36 -14.80 11.23
C ILE A 37 -12.26 -15.50 10.24
N LYS A 38 -13.33 -14.83 9.79
CA LYS A 38 -14.24 -15.35 8.78
C LYS A 38 -13.89 -14.77 7.41
N THR A 39 -13.80 -15.65 6.44
CA THR A 39 -13.55 -15.27 5.05
C THR A 39 -14.76 -15.63 4.17
N ASN A 40 -14.66 -15.34 2.89
CA ASN A 40 -15.69 -15.79 1.92
C ASN A 40 -15.67 -17.30 1.68
N LEU A 41 -14.66 -18.03 2.16
CA LEU A 41 -14.51 -19.48 1.91
C LEU A 41 -14.53 -20.33 3.17
N ARG A 42 -14.00 -19.84 4.30
CA ARG A 42 -13.80 -20.62 5.53
C ARG A 42 -13.57 -19.75 6.75
N GLU A 43 -13.39 -20.41 7.90
CA GLU A 43 -13.06 -19.78 9.17
C GLU A 43 -11.67 -20.22 9.67
N TYR A 44 -10.99 -19.33 10.38
CA TYR A 44 -9.69 -19.58 10.99
C TYR A 44 -9.69 -19.13 12.45
N HIS A 45 -9.10 -19.93 13.32
CA HIS A 45 -8.83 -19.59 14.71
C HIS A 45 -7.35 -19.24 14.89
N CYS A 46 -7.06 -18.18 15.60
CA CYS A 46 -5.69 -17.78 15.88
C CYS A 46 -5.59 -16.96 17.17
N GLN A 47 -4.40 -16.97 17.76
CA GLN A 47 -4.10 -16.19 18.97
C GLN A 47 -3.59 -14.77 18.65
N THR A 48 -3.02 -14.57 17.47
CA THR A 48 -2.45 -13.30 17.05
C THR A 48 -2.92 -12.96 15.65
N VAL A 49 -3.34 -11.72 15.44
CA VAL A 49 -3.76 -11.18 14.14
C VAL A 49 -2.85 -10.03 13.74
N ILE A 50 -2.37 -10.03 12.50
CA ILE A 50 -1.65 -8.90 11.91
C ILE A 50 -2.46 -8.38 10.73
N ILE A 51 -2.95 -7.15 10.85
CA ILE A 51 -3.69 -6.47 9.77
C ILE A 51 -2.72 -5.65 8.95
N ALA A 52 -2.38 -6.16 7.76
CA ALA A 52 -1.50 -5.53 6.78
C ALA A 52 -2.23 -5.32 5.44
N ALA A 53 -3.51 -4.91 5.51
CA ALA A 53 -4.43 -4.86 4.37
C ALA A 53 -4.41 -3.52 3.61
N GLY A 54 -3.38 -2.68 3.81
CA GLY A 54 -3.24 -1.38 3.14
C GLY A 54 -4.48 -0.51 3.36
N ALA A 55 -5.09 0.00 2.31
CA ALA A 55 -6.30 0.82 2.38
C ALA A 55 -7.53 0.11 2.98
N GLY A 56 -7.54 -1.23 2.97
CA GLY A 56 -8.59 -2.05 3.59
C GLY A 56 -8.47 -2.17 5.11
N SER A 57 -7.35 -1.77 5.70
CA SER A 57 -7.07 -1.98 7.13
C SER A 57 -8.07 -1.28 8.04
N GLY A 58 -8.51 -0.06 7.69
CA GLY A 58 -9.53 0.67 8.45
C GLY A 58 -10.89 -0.04 8.47
N LYS A 59 -11.27 -0.73 7.39
CA LYS A 59 -12.47 -1.56 7.35
C LYS A 59 -12.36 -2.74 8.30
N LEU A 60 -11.22 -3.40 8.34
CA LEU A 60 -10.99 -4.54 9.23
C LEU A 60 -10.90 -4.12 10.70
N ALA A 61 -10.34 -2.95 10.99
CA ALA A 61 -10.28 -2.38 12.33
C ALA A 61 -11.68 -2.18 12.95
N LYS A 62 -12.68 -1.83 12.14
CA LYS A 62 -14.07 -1.64 12.61
C LYS A 62 -14.71 -2.90 13.17
N PHE A 63 -14.29 -4.09 12.76
CA PHE A 63 -14.76 -5.34 13.37
C PHE A 63 -14.29 -5.54 14.81
N LEU A 64 -13.31 -4.73 15.24
CA LEU A 64 -12.73 -4.73 16.57
C LEU A 64 -13.07 -3.44 17.34
N ASP A 65 -14.14 -2.75 16.94
CA ASP A 65 -14.57 -1.46 17.50
C ASP A 65 -13.48 -0.40 17.54
N PHE A 66 -12.54 -0.46 16.58
CA PHE A 66 -11.44 0.47 16.47
C PHE A 66 -11.47 1.22 15.13
N ASN A 67 -11.21 2.53 15.19
CA ASN A 67 -11.21 3.37 13.99
C ASN A 67 -9.76 3.73 13.60
N ILE A 68 -9.31 3.21 12.46
CA ILE A 68 -8.07 3.65 11.82
C ILE A 68 -8.45 4.34 10.51
N PRO A 69 -8.14 5.64 10.36
CA PRO A 69 -8.44 6.36 9.13
C PRO A 69 -7.49 5.87 8.02
N THR A 70 -8.01 5.05 7.12
CA THR A 70 -7.32 4.68 5.88
C THR A 70 -8.16 5.10 4.68
N ILE A 71 -7.52 5.74 3.71
CA ILE A 71 -8.14 6.19 2.46
C ILE A 71 -7.52 5.43 1.31
N ALA A 72 -8.38 4.97 0.40
CA ALA A 72 -7.96 4.37 -0.86
C ALA A 72 -7.76 5.49 -1.89
N GLU A 73 -6.52 5.89 -2.14
CA GLU A 73 -6.18 6.88 -3.15
C GLU A 73 -5.89 6.19 -4.49
N PRO A 74 -6.76 6.35 -5.49
CA PRO A 74 -6.53 5.75 -6.81
C PRO A 74 -5.53 6.58 -7.61
N LEU A 75 -4.43 5.97 -7.99
CA LEU A 75 -3.37 6.57 -8.81
C LEU A 75 -3.16 5.76 -10.09
N HIS A 76 -2.49 6.35 -11.09
CA HIS A 76 -2.14 5.64 -12.31
C HIS A 76 -0.63 5.68 -12.63
N MET A 77 -0.21 4.71 -13.41
CA MET A 77 1.14 4.55 -13.92
C MET A 77 1.08 4.28 -15.42
N ASN A 78 2.13 4.66 -16.12
CA ASN A 78 2.27 4.50 -17.55
C ASN A 78 3.55 3.76 -17.89
N VAL A 79 3.56 3.04 -19.00
CA VAL A 79 4.76 2.40 -19.53
C VAL A 79 4.84 2.57 -21.05
N THR A 80 6.02 2.95 -21.53
CA THR A 80 6.30 3.12 -22.97
C THR A 80 6.67 1.82 -23.64
N GLU A 81 6.77 1.83 -24.94
CA GLU A 81 7.47 0.80 -25.71
C GLU A 81 8.95 0.69 -25.29
N LYS A 82 9.60 -0.37 -25.75
CA LYS A 82 11.03 -0.64 -25.48
C LYS A 82 11.91 0.21 -26.38
N VAL A 83 12.92 0.83 -25.80
CA VAL A 83 13.97 1.55 -26.51
C VAL A 83 15.33 1.29 -25.85
N SER A 84 16.41 1.61 -26.54
CA SER A 84 17.75 1.57 -25.98
C SER A 84 17.84 2.39 -24.71
N MET A 85 18.66 1.97 -23.75
CA MET A 85 18.84 2.65 -22.47
C MET A 85 19.41 4.06 -22.68
N PHE A 86 18.71 5.08 -22.18
CA PHE A 86 19.18 6.47 -22.18
C PHE A 86 18.79 7.22 -20.88
N ILE A 87 18.01 6.60 -20.01
CA ILE A 87 17.67 7.12 -18.67
C ILE A 87 18.24 6.16 -17.61
N PRO A 88 19.51 6.29 -17.22
CA PRO A 88 20.16 5.35 -16.30
C PRO A 88 19.82 5.62 -14.82
N ILE A 89 19.02 6.66 -14.53
CA ILE A 89 18.68 7.10 -13.18
C ILE A 89 17.15 7.18 -12.98
N LEU A 90 16.72 7.29 -11.74
CA LEU A 90 15.36 7.69 -11.41
C LEU A 90 15.26 9.23 -11.51
N ILE A 91 14.31 9.73 -12.27
CA ILE A 91 14.01 11.14 -12.42
C ILE A 91 12.78 11.48 -11.59
N GLN A 92 12.88 12.54 -10.80
CA GLN A 92 11.79 13.18 -10.07
C GLN A 92 11.90 14.72 -10.29
N HIS A 93 10.80 15.44 -10.12
CA HIS A 93 10.78 16.90 -10.16
C HIS A 93 10.48 17.47 -8.78
N ALA A 94 11.14 18.57 -8.41
CA ALA A 94 11.01 19.17 -7.08
C ALA A 94 9.61 19.77 -6.82
N GLU A 95 8.98 20.32 -7.86
CA GLU A 95 7.71 21.07 -7.75
C GLU A 95 6.52 20.37 -8.42
N ARG A 96 6.75 19.36 -9.23
CA ARG A 96 5.70 18.66 -9.97
C ARG A 96 5.73 17.16 -9.69
N SER A 97 4.58 16.61 -9.43
CA SER A 97 4.45 15.16 -9.20
C SER A 97 4.85 14.38 -10.44
N ILE A 98 6.02 13.77 -10.41
CA ILE A 98 6.48 12.81 -11.41
C ILE A 98 7.55 11.88 -10.84
N THR A 99 7.47 10.63 -11.20
CA THR A 99 8.57 9.68 -11.10
C THR A 99 8.73 8.99 -12.44
N MET A 100 9.96 8.92 -12.93
CA MET A 100 10.26 8.32 -14.21
C MET A 100 11.56 7.54 -14.16
N LYS A 101 11.54 6.32 -14.67
CA LYS A 101 12.74 5.48 -14.78
C LYS A 101 12.66 4.55 -15.99
N GLN A 102 13.78 4.31 -16.59
CA GLN A 102 13.91 3.25 -17.60
C GLN A 102 14.34 1.95 -16.89
N ILE A 103 13.66 0.85 -17.21
CA ILE A 103 13.96 -0.48 -16.64
C ILE A 103 14.83 -1.30 -17.59
N PRO A 104 15.50 -2.37 -17.13
CA PRO A 104 16.42 -3.16 -17.95
C PRO A 104 15.82 -3.72 -19.25
N SER A 105 14.50 -3.91 -19.31
CA SER A 105 13.82 -4.32 -20.55
C SER A 105 13.75 -3.23 -21.62
N GLY A 106 14.17 -1.99 -21.32
CA GLY A 106 14.13 -0.83 -22.21
C GLY A 106 12.86 0.02 -22.11
N ASN A 107 11.83 -0.44 -21.40
CA ASN A 107 10.62 0.34 -21.19
C ASN A 107 10.85 1.48 -20.19
N ILE A 108 10.15 2.60 -20.35
CA ILE A 108 10.15 3.71 -19.39
C ILE A 108 8.86 3.67 -18.59
N ILE A 109 8.98 3.61 -17.28
CA ILE A 109 7.86 3.69 -16.32
C ILE A 109 7.70 5.14 -15.91
N ILE A 110 6.49 5.68 -16.05
CA ILE A 110 6.14 7.07 -15.76
C ILE A 110 4.95 7.10 -14.80
N GLY A 111 5.08 7.81 -13.69
CA GLY A 111 4.05 7.96 -12.65
C GLY A 111 4.30 9.15 -11.76
N GLY A 112 4.11 9.00 -10.43
CA GLY A 112 4.41 10.03 -9.44
C GLY A 112 3.19 10.71 -8.83
N GLY A 113 2.18 9.93 -8.42
CA GLY A 113 1.04 10.45 -7.68
C GLY A 113 -0.07 11.07 -8.55
N TRP A 114 -0.14 10.72 -9.83
CA TRP A 114 -1.18 11.23 -10.69
C TRP A 114 -2.52 10.53 -10.47
N PRO A 115 -3.62 11.28 -10.23
CA PRO A 115 -4.87 10.72 -9.76
C PRO A 115 -5.62 9.92 -10.84
N ALA A 116 -6.27 8.86 -10.38
CA ALA A 116 -7.29 8.11 -11.10
C ALA A 116 -8.64 8.23 -10.38
N THR A 117 -9.63 7.43 -10.74
CA THR A 117 -10.91 7.30 -10.04
C THR A 117 -11.24 5.84 -9.82
N ILE A 118 -12.04 5.56 -8.79
CA ILE A 118 -12.66 4.25 -8.60
C ILE A 118 -14.07 4.33 -9.16
N GLU A 119 -14.44 3.37 -9.99
CA GLU A 119 -15.79 3.27 -10.53
C GLU A 119 -16.70 2.57 -9.52
N ASP A 120 -17.72 3.25 -9.00
CA ASP A 120 -18.54 2.79 -7.88
C ASP A 120 -19.18 1.41 -8.08
N LYS A 121 -19.62 1.10 -9.31
CA LYS A 121 -20.31 -0.17 -9.60
C LYS A 121 -19.39 -1.37 -9.68
N THR A 122 -18.14 -1.20 -10.11
CA THR A 122 -17.22 -2.29 -10.42
C THR A 122 -16.01 -2.35 -9.49
N ASN A 123 -15.80 -1.31 -8.66
CA ASN A 123 -14.57 -1.06 -7.89
C ASN A 123 -13.30 -1.08 -8.76
N LYS A 124 -13.43 -0.90 -10.08
CA LYS A 124 -12.28 -0.82 -10.98
C LYS A 124 -11.72 0.59 -11.02
N ILE A 125 -10.40 0.68 -11.20
CA ILE A 125 -9.75 1.96 -11.35
C ILE A 125 -9.91 2.44 -12.78
N LYS A 126 -10.43 3.66 -12.94
CA LYS A 126 -10.62 4.35 -14.21
C LYS A 126 -9.61 5.48 -14.33
N ILE A 127 -8.88 5.51 -15.42
CA ILE A 127 -7.87 6.54 -15.70
C ILE A 127 -8.56 7.82 -16.17
N LYS A 128 -8.24 8.94 -15.54
CA LYS A 128 -8.68 10.28 -15.97
C LYS A 128 -7.83 10.73 -17.16
N LYS A 129 -8.45 11.19 -18.24
CA LYS A 129 -7.75 11.65 -19.46
C LYS A 129 -6.80 12.82 -19.14
N ASP A 130 -7.28 13.84 -18.42
CA ASP A 130 -6.48 15.02 -18.09
C ASP A 130 -5.30 14.67 -17.21
N SER A 131 -5.47 13.75 -16.28
CA SER A 131 -4.39 13.22 -15.44
C SER A 131 -3.34 12.48 -16.29
N LEU A 132 -3.78 11.63 -17.21
CA LEU A 132 -2.90 10.92 -18.12
C LEU A 132 -2.08 11.91 -18.98
N PHE A 133 -2.75 12.86 -19.63
CA PHE A 133 -2.09 13.86 -20.46
C PHE A 133 -1.14 14.75 -19.66
N GLY A 134 -1.56 15.21 -18.47
CA GLY A 134 -0.71 16.02 -17.60
C GLY A 134 0.57 15.28 -17.19
N ASN A 135 0.46 14.01 -16.79
CA ASN A 135 1.62 13.19 -16.43
C ASN A 135 2.59 13.01 -17.63
N LEU A 136 2.06 12.66 -18.79
CA LEU A 136 2.88 12.45 -20.01
C LEU A 136 3.49 13.77 -20.50
N THR A 137 2.76 14.88 -20.44
CA THR A 137 3.29 16.21 -20.78
C THR A 137 4.44 16.60 -19.86
N THR A 138 4.29 16.36 -18.55
CA THR A 138 5.37 16.60 -17.59
C THR A 138 6.60 15.75 -17.89
N ALA A 139 6.40 14.46 -18.26
CA ALA A 139 7.50 13.57 -18.65
C ALA A 139 8.23 14.07 -19.90
N VAL A 140 7.49 14.51 -20.93
CA VAL A 140 8.06 15.04 -22.19
C VAL A 140 8.78 16.35 -21.96
N ASN A 141 8.26 17.22 -21.09
CA ASN A 141 8.95 18.49 -20.76
C ASN A 141 10.31 18.25 -20.08
N LEU A 142 10.42 17.18 -19.29
CA LEU A 142 11.69 16.82 -18.64
C LEU A 142 12.65 16.10 -19.58
N VAL A 143 12.12 15.23 -20.43
CA VAL A 143 12.89 14.39 -21.36
C VAL A 143 12.19 14.38 -22.73
N PRO A 144 12.44 15.38 -23.60
CA PRO A 144 11.71 15.57 -24.86
C PRO A 144 11.68 14.36 -25.78
N SER A 145 12.71 13.52 -25.76
CA SER A 145 12.78 12.31 -26.60
C SER A 145 11.68 11.30 -26.29
N ILE A 146 11.08 11.33 -25.10
CA ILE A 146 9.95 10.45 -24.73
C ILE A 146 8.71 10.75 -25.57
N GLY A 147 8.51 11.98 -26.02
CA GLY A 147 7.36 12.39 -26.84
C GLY A 147 7.22 11.65 -28.17
N LYS A 148 8.29 10.98 -28.62
CA LYS A 148 8.31 10.16 -29.85
C LYS A 148 7.90 8.70 -29.60
N LEU A 149 7.79 8.29 -28.32
CA LEU A 149 7.55 6.90 -27.94
C LEU A 149 6.06 6.60 -27.88
N ARG A 150 5.71 5.38 -28.24
CA ARG A 150 4.35 4.86 -28.06
C ARG A 150 4.11 4.52 -26.60
N LEU A 151 2.96 4.93 -26.09
CA LEU A 151 2.46 4.44 -24.81
C LEU A 151 1.99 3.00 -24.98
N TYR A 152 2.62 2.08 -24.26
CA TYR A 152 2.33 0.65 -24.37
C TYR A 152 1.17 0.25 -23.47
N ARG A 153 1.15 0.77 -22.24
CA ARG A 153 0.12 0.45 -21.24
C ARG A 153 -0.01 1.55 -20.19
N THR A 154 -1.24 1.76 -19.74
CA THR A 154 -1.58 2.51 -18.53
C THR A 154 -2.35 1.60 -17.59
N TRP A 155 -2.09 1.68 -16.29
CA TRP A 155 -2.85 0.96 -15.27
C TRP A 155 -3.02 1.81 -14.02
N GLY A 156 -4.04 1.48 -13.21
CA GLY A 156 -4.26 2.11 -11.92
C GLY A 156 -3.90 1.20 -10.75
N GLY A 157 -3.58 1.80 -9.63
CA GLY A 157 -3.34 1.17 -8.33
C GLY A 157 -3.96 1.98 -7.21
N ILE A 158 -4.15 1.35 -6.06
CA ILE A 158 -4.61 2.02 -4.84
C ILE A 158 -3.40 2.28 -3.95
N ASN A 159 -3.22 3.54 -3.59
CA ASN A 159 -2.27 3.97 -2.58
C ASN A 159 -3.00 4.08 -1.22
N PRO A 160 -2.52 3.41 -0.16
CA PRO A 160 -3.11 3.52 1.16
C PRO A 160 -2.64 4.80 1.85
N ILE A 161 -3.53 5.76 2.03
CA ILE A 161 -3.26 6.99 2.78
C ILE A 161 -3.74 6.84 4.21
N THR A 162 -2.94 7.29 5.16
CA THR A 162 -3.26 7.46 6.58
C THR A 162 -3.20 8.96 6.93
N ASP A 163 -2.87 9.30 8.16
CA ASP A 163 -2.64 10.68 8.62
C ASP A 163 -1.24 11.22 8.27
N GLY A 164 -0.52 10.58 7.36
CA GLY A 164 0.85 10.94 6.94
C GLY A 164 1.94 10.06 7.57
N ASP A 165 1.67 9.43 8.71
CA ASP A 165 2.59 8.51 9.37
C ASP A 165 2.17 7.05 9.18
N SER A 166 3.14 6.13 9.26
CA SER A 166 2.85 4.69 9.33
C SER A 166 2.01 4.35 10.57
N VAL A 167 1.23 3.27 10.50
CA VAL A 167 0.43 2.76 11.64
C VAL A 167 0.98 1.40 12.03
N LEU A 168 1.70 1.35 13.16
CA LEU A 168 2.45 0.18 13.60
C LEU A 168 2.16 -0.14 15.06
N GLY A 169 1.76 -1.36 15.36
CA GLY A 169 1.56 -1.86 16.71
C GLY A 169 0.14 -2.32 17.02
N ASN A 170 -0.10 -2.65 18.28
CA ASN A 170 -1.37 -3.15 18.74
C ASN A 170 -2.36 -2.03 19.12
N ILE A 171 -3.62 -2.40 19.23
CA ILE A 171 -4.71 -1.52 19.69
C ILE A 171 -5.06 -1.80 21.15
N LYS A 172 -5.68 -0.82 21.81
CA LYS A 172 -6.15 -0.96 23.18
C LYS A 172 -7.31 -1.95 23.22
N GLY A 173 -7.27 -2.88 24.18
CA GLY A 173 -8.30 -3.92 24.35
C GLY A 173 -8.10 -5.15 23.47
N HIS A 174 -7.14 -5.13 22.53
CA HIS A 174 -6.80 -6.24 21.67
C HIS A 174 -5.27 -6.35 21.54
N GLU A 175 -4.63 -6.78 22.62
CA GLU A 175 -3.17 -6.73 22.75
C GLU A 175 -2.44 -7.63 21.73
N ASN A 176 -3.12 -8.64 21.20
CA ASN A 176 -2.61 -9.56 20.17
C ASN A 176 -3.09 -9.22 18.74
N VAL A 177 -3.72 -8.05 18.54
CA VAL A 177 -4.01 -7.53 17.19
C VAL A 177 -3.03 -6.42 16.86
N PHE A 178 -2.27 -6.61 15.80
CA PHE A 178 -1.28 -5.66 15.34
C PHE A 178 -1.65 -5.08 13.98
N PHE A 179 -1.36 -3.81 13.78
CA PHE A 179 -1.46 -3.15 12.48
C PHE A 179 -0.08 -2.93 11.90
N ALA A 180 0.06 -3.24 10.61
CA ALA A 180 1.27 -3.01 9.82
C ALA A 180 0.89 -2.25 8.55
N ILE A 181 0.72 -0.93 8.66
CA ILE A 181 0.33 -0.05 7.57
C ILE A 181 1.45 0.94 7.34
N PRO A 182 2.33 0.73 6.35
CA PRO A 182 3.45 1.63 6.06
C PRO A 182 3.02 2.99 5.51
N GLY A 183 1.77 3.16 5.06
CA GLY A 183 1.30 4.36 4.40
C GLY A 183 1.81 4.47 2.96
N ASP A 184 2.05 5.69 2.50
CA ASP A 184 2.43 6.02 1.12
C ASP A 184 3.72 5.33 0.63
N ALA A 185 4.68 5.10 1.50
CA ALA A 185 5.96 4.46 1.16
C ALA A 185 5.97 2.93 1.34
N GLY A 186 4.83 2.26 1.13
CA GLY A 186 4.62 0.85 1.45
C GLY A 186 5.68 -0.12 0.95
N TYR A 187 6.15 0.06 -0.27
CA TYR A 187 7.18 -0.81 -0.85
C TYR A 187 8.55 -0.64 -0.15
N THR A 188 8.92 0.57 0.18
CA THR A 188 10.21 0.90 0.81
C THR A 188 10.21 0.56 2.30
N LEU A 189 9.14 0.89 3.02
CA LEU A 189 9.04 0.75 4.47
C LEU A 189 8.49 -0.60 4.92
N GLY A 190 7.86 -1.37 4.04
CA GLY A 190 7.23 -2.64 4.38
C GLY A 190 8.12 -3.61 5.17
N PRO A 191 9.37 -3.87 4.75
CA PRO A 191 10.27 -4.75 5.50
C PRO A 191 10.58 -4.26 6.92
N LEU A 192 10.81 -2.94 7.08
CA LEU A 192 11.05 -2.34 8.40
C LEU A 192 9.80 -2.40 9.27
N CYS A 193 8.63 -2.14 8.71
CA CYS A 193 7.36 -2.28 9.43
C CYS A 193 7.16 -3.72 9.92
N ALA A 194 7.46 -4.71 9.10
CA ALA A 194 7.40 -6.11 9.49
C ALA A 194 8.36 -6.42 10.66
N GLU A 195 9.60 -5.94 10.60
CA GLU A 195 10.59 -6.10 11.68
C GLU A 195 10.09 -5.49 13.00
N VAL A 196 9.52 -4.29 12.93
CA VAL A 196 8.94 -3.61 14.10
C VAL A 196 7.81 -4.43 14.72
N ILE A 197 6.88 -4.95 13.90
CA ILE A 197 5.74 -5.75 14.38
C ILE A 197 6.22 -7.07 15.00
N VAL A 198 7.13 -7.77 14.35
CA VAL A 198 7.73 -9.00 14.90
C VAL A 198 8.41 -8.72 16.24
N GLY A 199 9.18 -7.64 16.33
CA GLY A 199 9.81 -7.21 17.60
C GLY A 199 8.77 -6.99 18.70
N GLN A 200 7.64 -6.36 18.41
CA GLN A 200 6.56 -6.14 19.40
C GLN A 200 5.90 -7.46 19.84
N ILE A 201 5.65 -8.38 18.90
CA ILE A 201 5.09 -9.72 19.21
C ILE A 201 6.05 -10.50 20.12
N GLU A 202 7.34 -10.43 19.86
CA GLU A 202 8.39 -11.08 20.64
C GLU A 202 8.76 -10.31 21.92
N LYS A 203 8.12 -9.16 22.19
CA LYS A 203 8.41 -8.25 23.33
C LYS A 203 9.86 -7.75 23.33
N LYS A 204 10.46 -7.63 22.17
CA LYS A 204 11.80 -7.07 21.95
C LYS A 204 11.72 -5.58 21.63
N ARG A 205 12.65 -4.80 22.19
CA ARG A 205 12.76 -3.37 21.85
C ARG A 205 13.27 -3.23 20.41
N ASN A 206 12.57 -2.45 19.59
CA ASN A 206 13.00 -2.07 18.26
C ASN A 206 13.40 -0.59 18.25
N LYS A 207 14.64 -0.28 17.83
CA LYS A 207 15.17 1.09 17.83
C LYS A 207 14.50 2.04 16.84
N PHE A 208 13.82 1.50 15.84
CA PHE A 208 13.11 2.28 14.82
C PHE A 208 11.66 2.57 15.18
N TYR A 209 11.13 1.91 16.21
CA TYR A 209 9.77 2.17 16.66
C TYR A 209 9.68 3.48 17.44
N ASN A 210 8.72 4.30 17.08
CA ASN A 210 8.34 5.51 17.80
C ASN A 210 6.85 5.45 18.13
N SER A 211 6.47 5.95 19.31
CA SER A 211 5.06 5.97 19.77
C SER A 211 4.13 6.76 18.84
N LYS A 212 4.65 7.69 18.06
CA LYS A 212 3.88 8.40 17.02
C LYS A 212 3.28 7.47 15.96
N PHE A 213 3.90 6.30 15.74
CA PHE A 213 3.39 5.29 14.80
C PHE A 213 2.29 4.41 15.41
N SER A 214 2.09 4.48 16.75
CA SER A 214 1.11 3.65 17.43
C SER A 214 -0.31 3.93 16.92
N PRO A 215 -1.11 2.89 16.61
CA PRO A 215 -2.52 3.08 16.28
C PRO A 215 -3.32 3.69 17.43
N LYS A 216 -2.82 3.63 18.69
CA LYS A 216 -3.44 4.23 19.88
C LYS A 216 -3.60 5.75 19.76
N ARG A 217 -2.87 6.42 18.85
CA ARG A 217 -3.05 7.85 18.56
C ARG A 217 -4.43 8.21 18.02
N PHE A 218 -5.16 7.23 17.49
CA PHE A 218 -6.52 7.40 16.98
C PHE A 218 -7.62 7.21 18.02
N LEU A 219 -7.30 6.79 19.26
CA LEU A 219 -8.31 6.58 20.32
C LEU A 219 -9.15 7.82 20.64
N ASN A 220 -8.58 9.02 20.50
CA ASN A 220 -9.24 10.29 20.85
C ASN A 220 -9.54 11.16 19.62
N SER A 221 -9.31 10.64 18.41
CA SER A 221 -9.50 11.42 17.20
C SER A 221 -10.92 11.25 16.65
N HIS A 222 -11.85 12.12 17.09
CA HIS A 222 -13.07 12.44 16.34
C HIS A 222 -12.77 13.26 15.07
N LYS A 223 -11.51 13.40 14.68
CA LYS A 223 -11.12 14.12 13.46
C LYS A 223 -11.45 13.24 12.23
N THR A 224 -12.59 13.51 11.63
CA THR A 224 -12.83 13.22 10.22
C THR A 224 -11.69 13.87 9.44
N MET A 225 -10.87 13.08 8.74
CA MET A 225 -9.91 13.65 7.80
C MET A 225 -10.69 14.35 6.71
N ALA A 226 -10.85 15.67 6.84
CA ALA A 226 -11.24 16.50 5.72
C ALA A 226 -10.06 16.46 4.73
N LEU A 227 -10.31 15.90 3.55
CA LEU A 227 -9.41 16.05 2.42
C LEU A 227 -9.45 17.55 2.04
N GLU A 228 -8.45 18.30 2.46
CA GLU A 228 -8.16 19.56 1.79
C GLU A 228 -7.75 19.22 0.35
N LYS A 229 -8.60 19.66 -0.57
CA LYS A 229 -8.43 19.49 -2.02
C LYS A 229 -7.39 20.48 -2.56
#